data_878ec633569e83819fc1c8aaaf6477c9
#
_entry.id   878ec633569e83819fc1c8aaaf6477c9
#
_cell.length_a   1.000
_cell.length_b   1.000
_cell.length_c   1.000
_cell.angle_alpha   90.00
_cell.angle_beta   90.00
_cell.angle_gamma   90.00
#
_symmetry.space_group_name_H-M   'P 1'
#
loop_
_entity.id
_entity.type
_entity.pdbx_description
1 polymer ?
#
loop_
_entity_poly.entity_id
_entity_poly.type
_entity_poly.pdbx_seq_one_letter_code
_entity_poly.pdbx_strand_id
1 'polypeptide(L)'
;MKRLLLVAFVLFAVIGSHAQAPQRPAAATPAPAGNADEGKKLFVSVGCYQCHGYDAQGSNATGPRLGPRPLAFAAFSRYVRQPSGQMPPYTVKVVSDTDLAKIYAFIQSRPEPAKEIPLLRP
;
A
#
# COMPACT_ATOMS: atom_id res chain seq x y z
N MET A 1 -71.06 29.90 -7.52
CA MET A 1 -70.62 28.58 -8.13
C MET A 1 -69.26 28.84 -8.75
N LYS A 2 -68.16 28.62 -8.00
CA LYS A 2 -66.81 28.86 -8.47
C LYS A 2 -66.14 27.50 -8.66
N ARG A 3 -65.84 27.14 -9.90
CA ARG A 3 -65.10 25.92 -10.26
C ARG A 3 -63.63 26.15 -10.06
N LEU A 4 -63.05 25.45 -9.09
CA LEU A 4 -61.65 25.48 -8.77
C LEU A 4 -60.92 24.47 -9.69
N LEU A 5 -60.11 24.99 -10.63
CA LEU A 5 -59.24 24.18 -11.49
C LEU A 5 -57.96 23.90 -10.75
N LEU A 6 -57.81 22.66 -10.30
CA LEU A 6 -56.55 22.13 -9.77
C LEU A 6 -55.66 21.70 -10.94
N VAL A 7 -54.63 22.49 -11.22
CA VAL A 7 -53.54 22.12 -12.13
C VAL A 7 -52.54 21.28 -11.35
N ALA A 8 -52.54 19.97 -11.58
CA ALA A 8 -51.56 19.05 -11.05
C ALA A 8 -50.27 19.19 -11.88
N PHE A 9 -49.24 19.79 -11.27
CA PHE A 9 -47.89 19.86 -11.84
C PHE A 9 -47.19 18.54 -11.53
N VAL A 10 -47.14 17.64 -12.50
CA VAL A 10 -46.35 16.40 -12.39
C VAL A 10 -44.91 16.74 -12.71
N LEU A 11 -44.08 16.91 -11.66
CA LEU A 11 -42.65 17.00 -11.78
C LEU A 11 -42.06 15.60 -12.05
N PHE A 12 -41.72 15.37 -13.30
CA PHE A 12 -40.98 14.20 -13.74
C PHE A 12 -39.51 14.37 -13.29
N ALA A 13 -39.16 13.81 -12.14
CA ALA A 13 -37.76 13.70 -11.73
C ALA A 13 -37.08 12.64 -12.58
N VAL A 14 -36.35 13.07 -13.60
CA VAL A 14 -35.44 12.22 -14.37
C VAL A 14 -34.24 11.90 -13.48
N ILE A 15 -34.26 10.75 -12.81
CA ILE A 15 -33.12 10.20 -12.10
C ILE A 15 -32.16 9.69 -13.16
N GLY A 16 -31.19 10.54 -13.54
CA GLY A 16 -30.09 10.16 -14.41
C GLY A 16 -29.20 9.16 -13.67
N SER A 17 -29.37 7.88 -13.96
CA SER A 17 -28.42 6.84 -13.53
C SER A 17 -27.10 7.08 -14.25
N HIS A 18 -26.17 7.77 -13.58
CA HIS A 18 -24.79 7.84 -14.03
C HIS A 18 -24.17 6.47 -13.79
N ALA A 19 -24.17 5.64 -14.82
CA ALA A 19 -23.36 4.44 -14.86
C ALA A 19 -21.89 4.87 -14.80
N GLN A 20 -21.30 4.82 -13.61
CA GLN A 20 -19.85 4.98 -13.47
C GLN A 20 -19.19 3.82 -14.18
N ALA A 21 -18.52 4.10 -15.30
CA ALA A 21 -17.65 3.14 -15.95
C ALA A 21 -16.62 2.62 -14.92
N PRO A 22 -16.29 1.32 -14.93
CA PRO A 22 -15.27 0.78 -14.02
C PRO A 22 -13.98 1.55 -14.25
N GLN A 23 -13.56 2.30 -13.24
CA GLN A 23 -12.28 3.01 -13.28
C GLN A 23 -11.18 1.97 -13.37
N ARG A 24 -10.55 1.90 -14.55
CA ARG A 24 -9.30 1.13 -14.72
C ARG A 24 -8.33 1.61 -13.64
N PRO A 25 -7.76 0.72 -12.81
CA PRO A 25 -6.76 1.12 -11.84
C PRO A 25 -5.71 1.96 -12.55
N ALA A 26 -5.46 3.17 -12.04
CA ALA A 26 -4.42 4.02 -12.58
C ALA A 26 -3.12 3.21 -12.60
N ALA A 27 -2.45 3.16 -13.74
CA ALA A 27 -1.19 2.45 -13.88
C ALA A 27 -0.27 2.92 -12.76
N ALA A 28 0.15 2.00 -11.88
CA ALA A 28 1.01 2.32 -10.77
C ALA A 28 2.29 2.94 -11.34
N THR A 29 2.62 4.16 -10.92
CA THR A 29 3.89 4.79 -11.29
C THR A 29 5.01 3.84 -10.91
N PRO A 30 5.91 3.47 -11.83
CA PRO A 30 7.03 2.60 -11.52
C PRO A 30 7.82 3.13 -10.33
N ALA A 31 8.29 2.24 -9.47
CA ALA A 31 9.18 2.64 -8.39
C ALA A 31 10.47 3.22 -8.98
N PRO A 32 11.07 4.26 -8.36
CA PRO A 32 12.39 4.72 -8.75
C PRO A 32 13.40 3.57 -8.69
N ALA A 33 14.38 3.58 -9.59
CA ALA A 33 15.44 2.59 -9.58
C ALA A 33 16.19 2.64 -8.24
N GLY A 34 16.40 1.46 -7.63
CA GLY A 34 17.10 1.32 -6.35
C GLY A 34 18.05 0.11 -6.37
N ASN A 35 19.12 0.19 -5.59
CA ASN A 35 20.04 -0.91 -5.37
C ASN A 35 19.56 -1.75 -4.18
N ALA A 36 19.28 -3.04 -4.39
CA ALA A 36 18.73 -3.92 -3.36
C ALA A 36 19.73 -4.22 -2.22
N ASP A 37 21.02 -4.32 -2.51
CA ASP A 37 22.04 -4.59 -1.49
C ASP A 37 22.26 -3.39 -0.56
N GLU A 38 22.27 -2.19 -1.14
CA GLU A 38 22.26 -0.96 -0.34
C GLU A 38 20.96 -0.82 0.43
N GLY A 39 19.84 -1.18 -0.19
CA GLY A 39 18.53 -1.19 0.44
C GLY A 39 18.47 -2.12 1.65
N LYS A 40 19.10 -3.30 1.60
CA LYS A 40 19.23 -4.20 2.75
C LYS A 40 20.02 -3.56 3.90
N LYS A 41 21.13 -2.93 3.59
CA LYS A 41 21.93 -2.22 4.62
C LYS A 41 21.14 -1.11 5.28
N LEU A 42 20.43 -0.31 4.49
CA LEU A 42 19.56 0.76 4.98
C LEU A 42 18.41 0.20 5.83
N PHE A 43 17.72 -0.83 5.35
CA PHE A 43 16.62 -1.50 6.05
C PHE A 43 17.03 -1.95 7.47
N VAL A 44 18.26 -2.43 7.61
CA VAL A 44 18.81 -2.80 8.90
C VAL A 44 19.22 -1.56 9.70
N SER A 45 19.97 -0.63 9.12
CA SER A 45 20.53 0.52 9.84
C SER A 45 19.46 1.47 10.40
N VAL A 46 18.32 1.62 9.70
CA VAL A 46 17.22 2.47 10.17
C VAL A 46 16.19 1.72 11.03
N GLY A 47 16.43 0.43 11.31
CA GLY A 47 15.64 -0.34 12.28
C GLY A 47 14.38 -1.01 11.76
N CYS A 48 14.11 -1.02 10.46
CA CYS A 48 12.94 -1.70 9.88
C CYS A 48 12.91 -3.20 10.25
N TYR A 49 14.08 -3.83 10.33
CA TYR A 49 14.24 -5.25 10.65
C TYR A 49 13.69 -5.64 12.02
N GLN A 50 13.62 -4.71 12.97
CA GLN A 50 13.16 -5.01 14.34
C GLN A 50 11.73 -5.55 14.37
N CYS A 51 10.89 -5.05 13.50
CA CYS A 51 9.51 -5.49 13.37
C CYS A 51 9.30 -6.43 12.16
N HIS A 52 9.99 -6.16 11.05
CA HIS A 52 9.75 -6.85 9.79
C HIS A 52 10.73 -8.01 9.51
N GLY A 53 11.69 -8.27 10.42
CA GLY A 53 12.72 -9.29 10.27
C GLY A 53 13.81 -8.91 9.27
N TYR A 54 15.00 -9.53 9.38
CA TYR A 54 16.19 -9.17 8.57
C TYR A 54 16.01 -9.35 7.06
N ASP A 55 15.10 -10.22 6.65
CA ASP A 55 14.77 -10.48 5.25
C ASP A 55 13.35 -10.00 4.89
N ALA A 56 12.83 -9.03 5.64
CA ALA A 56 11.49 -8.50 5.46
C ALA A 56 10.39 -9.58 5.45
N GLN A 57 10.68 -10.72 6.11
CA GLN A 57 9.79 -11.87 6.20
C GLN A 57 8.63 -11.68 7.16
N GLY A 58 8.72 -10.66 8.03
CA GLY A 58 7.71 -10.38 9.04
C GLY A 58 7.62 -11.43 10.15
N SER A 59 6.71 -11.20 11.07
CA SER A 59 6.25 -12.17 12.07
C SER A 59 4.81 -11.85 12.47
N ASN A 60 4.13 -12.84 13.06
CA ASN A 60 2.76 -12.63 13.55
C ASN A 60 2.68 -11.69 14.77
N ALA A 61 3.81 -11.48 15.46
CA ALA A 61 3.86 -10.71 16.70
C ALA A 61 4.28 -9.26 16.52
N THR A 62 5.13 -8.95 15.52
CA THR A 62 5.80 -7.66 15.45
C THR A 62 5.46 -6.84 14.20
N GLY A 63 5.36 -7.47 13.05
CA GLY A 63 5.03 -6.76 11.82
C GLY A 63 4.85 -7.69 10.62
N PRO A 64 4.08 -7.28 9.64
CA PRO A 64 3.76 -8.12 8.48
C PRO A 64 5.00 -8.36 7.61
N ARG A 65 4.95 -9.44 6.82
CA ARG A 65 5.86 -9.66 5.70
C ARG A 65 5.69 -8.51 4.69
N LEU A 66 6.81 -7.98 4.22
CA LEU A 66 6.81 -6.88 3.24
C LEU A 66 7.09 -7.36 1.81
N GLY A 67 7.96 -8.33 1.65
CA GLY A 67 8.35 -8.83 0.33
C GLY A 67 7.76 -10.20 -0.01
N PRO A 68 7.80 -10.58 -1.31
CA PRO A 68 8.38 -9.84 -2.45
C PRO A 68 7.41 -8.85 -3.12
N ARG A 69 6.16 -8.82 -2.70
CA ARG A 69 5.10 -8.01 -3.31
C ARG A 69 4.63 -6.90 -2.37
N PRO A 70 5.44 -5.85 -2.18
CA PRO A 70 5.03 -4.71 -1.37
C PRO A 70 3.87 -3.94 -2.03
N LEU A 71 3.28 -3.02 -1.29
CA LEU A 71 2.38 -2.03 -1.85
C LEU A 71 3.05 -1.31 -3.03
N ALA A 72 2.27 -0.77 -3.97
CA ALA A 72 2.82 0.12 -5.00
C ALA A 72 3.64 1.24 -4.35
N PHE A 73 4.77 1.65 -4.97
CA PHE A 73 5.76 2.52 -4.33
C PHE A 73 5.17 3.80 -3.73
N ALA A 74 4.24 4.44 -4.41
CA ALA A 74 3.59 5.66 -3.90
C ALA A 74 2.80 5.39 -2.60
N ALA A 75 2.09 4.26 -2.51
CA ALA A 75 1.36 3.87 -1.31
C ALA A 75 2.32 3.44 -0.19
N PHE A 76 3.38 2.70 -0.54
CA PHE A 76 4.45 2.30 0.38
C PHE A 76 5.13 3.52 0.98
N SER A 77 5.57 4.47 0.15
CA SER A 77 6.22 5.71 0.59
C SER A 77 5.32 6.50 1.54
N ARG A 78 4.07 6.72 1.15
CA ARG A 78 3.10 7.41 2.01
C ARG A 78 2.92 6.71 3.35
N TYR A 79 2.80 5.37 3.36
CA TYR A 79 2.62 4.62 4.59
C TYR A 79 3.84 4.71 5.50
N VAL A 80 5.06 4.65 4.97
CA VAL A 80 6.29 4.81 5.73
C VAL A 80 6.38 6.21 6.38
N ARG A 81 5.88 7.24 5.68
CA ARG A 81 5.86 8.62 6.20
C ARG A 81 4.76 8.86 7.23
N GLN A 82 3.62 8.22 7.05
CA GLN A 82 2.42 8.39 7.88
C GLN A 82 1.77 7.02 8.15
N PRO A 83 2.41 6.18 8.95
CA PRO A 83 1.91 4.86 9.24
C PRO A 83 0.68 4.91 10.15
N SER A 84 -0.13 3.85 10.11
CA SER A 84 -1.14 3.56 11.11
C SER A 84 -0.63 2.47 12.06
N GLY A 85 -1.15 2.45 13.29
CA GLY A 85 -0.78 1.44 14.31
C GLY A 85 0.56 1.72 14.99
N GLN A 86 1.33 0.66 15.23
CA GLN A 86 2.53 0.73 16.06
C GLN A 86 3.83 1.06 15.27
N MET A 87 3.78 1.10 13.96
CA MET A 87 4.94 1.44 13.15
C MET A 87 5.31 2.91 13.36
N PRO A 88 6.58 3.25 13.69
CA PRO A 88 6.99 4.65 13.80
C PRO A 88 7.05 5.33 12.43
N PRO A 89 6.77 6.64 12.34
CA PRO A 89 6.92 7.38 11.09
C PRO A 89 8.41 7.65 10.79
N TYR A 90 8.81 7.45 9.55
CA TYR A 90 10.14 7.78 9.06
C TYR A 90 10.07 9.05 8.21
N THR A 91 10.61 10.15 8.72
CA THR A 91 10.67 11.40 7.97
C THR A 91 11.73 11.34 6.86
N VAL A 92 11.66 12.26 5.89
CA VAL A 92 12.68 12.39 4.84
C VAL A 92 14.09 12.71 5.38
N LYS A 93 14.19 13.24 6.61
CA LYS A 93 15.46 13.49 7.29
C LYS A 93 16.10 12.21 7.78
N VAL A 94 15.32 11.19 8.12
CA VAL A 94 15.81 9.90 8.63
C VAL A 94 16.04 8.92 7.48
N VAL A 95 15.10 8.86 6.53
CA VAL A 95 15.21 8.03 5.33
C VAL A 95 14.84 8.92 4.15
N SER A 96 15.81 9.29 3.33
CA SER A 96 15.56 10.08 2.12
C SER A 96 14.66 9.31 1.15
N ASP A 97 14.07 9.99 0.16
CA ASP A 97 13.26 9.30 -0.85
C ASP A 97 14.11 8.36 -1.72
N THR A 98 15.36 8.73 -1.96
CA THR A 98 16.33 7.86 -2.66
C THR A 98 16.64 6.60 -1.84
N ASP A 99 16.86 6.74 -0.55
CA ASP A 99 17.12 5.59 0.33
C ASP A 99 15.86 4.71 0.49
N LEU A 100 14.69 5.33 0.53
CA LEU A 100 13.43 4.60 0.55
C LEU A 100 13.22 3.78 -0.74
N ALA A 101 13.64 4.31 -1.90
CA ALA A 101 13.61 3.55 -3.16
C ALA A 101 14.56 2.34 -3.13
N LYS A 102 15.75 2.47 -2.52
CA LYS A 102 16.68 1.34 -2.31
C LYS A 102 16.08 0.29 -1.37
N ILE A 103 15.51 0.71 -0.26
CA ILE A 103 14.79 -0.19 0.68
C ILE A 103 13.65 -0.91 -0.07
N TYR A 104 12.89 -0.22 -0.90
CA TYR A 104 11.83 -0.80 -1.68
C TYR A 104 12.35 -1.87 -2.67
N ALA A 105 13.45 -1.59 -3.37
CA ALA A 105 14.11 -2.56 -4.25
C ALA A 105 14.56 -3.81 -3.49
N PHE A 106 15.10 -3.65 -2.26
CA PHE A 106 15.43 -4.79 -1.40
C PHE A 106 14.18 -5.62 -1.07
N ILE A 107 13.09 -4.99 -0.66
CA ILE A 107 11.85 -5.68 -0.32
C ILE A 107 11.32 -6.47 -1.54
N GLN A 108 11.34 -5.87 -2.73
CA GLN A 108 10.93 -6.54 -3.96
C GLN A 108 11.80 -7.73 -4.33
N SER A 109 13.09 -7.69 -4.00
CA SER A 109 14.04 -8.77 -4.30
C SER A 109 13.90 -10.00 -3.39
N ARG A 110 13.01 -9.96 -2.40
CA ARG A 110 12.84 -11.10 -1.48
C ARG A 110 12.19 -12.29 -2.17
N PRO A 111 12.58 -13.52 -1.79
CA PRO A 111 11.94 -14.72 -2.34
C PRO A 111 10.49 -14.85 -1.85
N GLU A 112 9.67 -15.55 -2.63
CA GLU A 112 8.36 -15.98 -2.16
C GLU A 112 8.49 -16.84 -0.90
N PRO A 113 7.51 -16.80 0.01
CA PRO A 113 7.47 -17.71 1.14
C PRO A 113 7.51 -19.15 0.68
N ALA A 114 8.22 -20.01 1.41
CA ALA A 114 8.16 -21.43 1.16
C ALA A 114 6.70 -21.91 1.27
N LYS A 115 6.23 -22.61 0.24
CA LYS A 115 4.86 -23.16 0.22
C LYS A 115 4.66 -24.26 1.24
N GLU A 116 5.75 -24.97 1.56
CA GLU A 116 5.76 -26.07 2.50
C GLU A 116 7.02 -26.02 3.35
N ILE A 117 6.90 -26.34 4.61
CA ILE A 117 8.02 -26.58 5.51
C ILE A 117 8.05 -28.10 5.76
N PRO A 118 8.97 -28.87 5.12
CA PRO A 118 8.96 -30.33 5.20
C PRO A 118 8.98 -30.88 6.62
N LEU A 119 9.63 -30.18 7.55
CA LEU A 119 9.72 -30.57 8.96
C LEU A 119 8.42 -30.38 9.76
N LEU A 120 7.42 -29.70 9.21
CA LEU A 120 6.12 -29.47 9.87
C LEU A 120 5.02 -30.33 9.26
N ARG A 121 5.35 -31.30 8.43
CA ARG A 121 4.37 -32.30 7.99
C ARG A 121 4.10 -33.26 9.16
N PRO A 122 2.81 -33.51 9.50
CA PRO A 122 2.44 -34.53 10.47
C PRO A 122 2.81 -35.93 9.99
#